data_87275e10308446f9d7712fd1fcc8a13d
#
_entry.id   87275e10308446f9d7712fd1fcc8a13d
#
_cell.length_a   1.000
_cell.length_b   1.000
_cell.length_c   1.000
_cell.angle_alpha   90.00
_cell.angle_beta   90.00
_cell.angle_gamma   90.00
#
_symmetry.space_group_name_H-M   'P 1'
#
loop_
_entity.id
_entity.type
_entity.pdbx_description
1 polymer ?
#
loop_
_entity_poly.entity_id
_entity_poly.type
_entity_poly.pdbx_seq_one_letter_code
_entity_poly.pdbx_strand_id
1 'polypeptide(L)'
;MIKWIILAIFILSALYIQQRGKVRHSFYRQFFDHSTILAPINYLMYMFSKVPNQPYIDTQHFQDLKVLDENWEMIRDEAKALYEKGGIKASSSYDDLGFNSFFKTGWKRFYLKWYDSAHPSAAELCPKTTALLKTLPTIKAAM
;
A
#
# COMPACT_ATOMS: atom_id res chain seq x y z
N MET A 1 14.02 35.08 11.81
CA MET A 1 14.00 34.78 10.36
C MET A 1 13.76 33.31 10.08
N ILE A 2 14.58 32.38 10.57
CA ILE A 2 14.47 30.93 10.31
C ILE A 2 13.07 30.33 10.58
N LYS A 3 12.44 30.67 11.70
CA LYS A 3 11.08 30.17 12.04
C LYS A 3 10.02 30.52 10.99
N TRP A 4 10.10 31.69 10.40
CA TRP A 4 9.16 32.11 9.36
C TRP A 4 9.40 31.40 8.02
N ILE A 5 10.66 31.07 7.72
CA ILE A 5 11.02 30.28 6.55
C ILE A 5 10.48 28.85 6.70
N ILE A 6 10.66 28.22 7.86
CA ILE A 6 10.12 26.89 8.14
C ILE A 6 8.59 26.89 8.03
N LEU A 7 7.93 27.90 8.61
CA LEU A 7 6.47 28.02 8.51
C LEU A 7 6.01 28.20 7.04
N ALA A 8 6.71 29.02 6.27
CA ALA A 8 6.40 29.21 4.85
C ALA A 8 6.56 27.91 4.04
N ILE A 9 7.65 27.15 4.27
CA ILE A 9 7.87 25.85 3.63
C ILE A 9 6.74 24.88 3.99
N PHE A 10 6.34 24.83 5.25
CA PHE A 10 5.24 23.98 5.68
C PHE A 10 3.93 24.34 5.00
N ILE A 11 3.55 25.62 5.00
CA ILE A 11 2.30 26.10 4.39
C ILE A 11 2.31 25.82 2.87
N LEU A 12 3.39 26.15 2.18
CA LEU A 12 3.49 25.94 0.72
C LEU A 12 3.43 24.45 0.35
N SER A 13 4.11 23.59 1.10
CA SER A 13 4.04 22.15 0.87
C SER A 13 2.66 21.56 1.17
N ALA A 14 1.98 22.02 2.22
CA ALA A 14 0.61 21.63 2.54
C ALA A 14 -0.38 22.04 1.45
N LEU A 15 -0.27 23.28 0.94
CA LEU A 15 -1.07 23.75 -0.18
C LEU A 15 -0.82 22.95 -1.46
N TYR A 16 0.43 22.64 -1.76
CA TYR A 16 0.79 21.81 -2.91
C TYR A 16 0.15 20.42 -2.83
N ILE A 17 0.28 19.73 -1.70
CA ILE A 17 -0.32 18.40 -1.49
C ILE A 17 -1.84 18.45 -1.59
N GLN A 18 -2.48 19.47 -1.02
CA GLN A 18 -3.93 19.67 -1.07
C GLN A 18 -4.43 19.90 -2.50
N GLN A 19 -3.71 20.69 -3.30
CA GLN A 19 -4.13 21.02 -4.67
C GLN A 19 -3.89 19.88 -5.66
N ARG A 20 -2.93 19.01 -5.36
CA ARG A 20 -2.53 17.92 -6.24
C ARG A 20 -3.60 16.82 -6.34
N GLY A 21 -4.34 16.54 -5.28
CA GLY A 21 -5.38 15.51 -5.26
C GLY A 21 -6.65 15.91 -6.00
N LYS A 22 -7.30 14.92 -6.66
CA LYS A 22 -8.64 15.12 -7.24
C LYS A 22 -9.71 15.26 -6.13
N VAL A 23 -9.55 14.52 -5.05
CA VAL A 23 -10.42 14.58 -3.87
C VAL A 23 -9.73 15.45 -2.82
N ARG A 24 -10.43 16.49 -2.38
CA ARG A 24 -9.93 17.45 -1.37
C ARG A 24 -10.69 17.26 -0.07
N HIS A 25 -9.95 17.31 1.03
CA HIS A 25 -10.58 17.34 2.35
C HIS A 25 -11.30 18.66 2.58
N SER A 26 -12.33 18.64 3.42
CA SER A 26 -12.89 19.87 3.96
C SER A 26 -11.84 20.62 4.76
N PHE A 27 -11.96 21.95 4.86
CA PHE A 27 -11.00 22.81 5.55
C PHE A 27 -10.70 22.33 6.99
N TYR A 28 -11.73 21.91 7.71
CA TYR A 28 -11.59 21.41 9.08
C TYR A 28 -10.79 20.11 9.15
N ARG A 29 -11.09 19.15 8.27
CA ARG A 29 -10.39 17.87 8.21
C ARG A 29 -8.93 18.05 7.80
N GLN A 30 -8.63 19.05 6.97
CA GLN A 30 -7.29 19.34 6.52
C GLN A 30 -6.31 19.59 7.65
N PHE A 31 -6.74 20.24 8.75
CA PHE A 31 -5.88 20.51 9.91
C PHE A 31 -5.47 19.25 10.68
N PHE A 32 -6.31 18.22 10.66
CA PHE A 32 -6.12 16.98 11.44
C PHE A 32 -5.66 15.81 10.56
N ASP A 33 -5.55 16.00 9.25
CA ASP A 33 -5.10 14.95 8.38
C ASP A 33 -3.57 14.82 8.41
N HIS A 34 -3.10 13.59 8.55
CA HIS A 34 -1.67 13.29 8.59
C HIS A 34 -0.93 13.75 7.32
N SER A 35 -1.61 13.82 6.18
CA SER A 35 -1.00 14.30 4.93
C SER A 35 -0.57 15.75 5.01
N THR A 36 -1.26 16.58 5.79
CA THR A 36 -0.88 17.97 6.03
C THR A 36 0.35 18.07 6.92
N ILE A 37 0.42 17.28 7.99
CA ILE A 37 1.57 17.28 8.90
C ILE A 37 2.83 16.77 8.18
N LEU A 38 2.66 15.74 7.35
CA LEU A 38 3.76 15.14 6.58
C LEU A 38 4.01 15.84 5.23
N ALA A 39 3.31 16.93 4.91
CA ALA A 39 3.39 17.61 3.62
C ALA A 39 4.82 17.95 3.17
N PRO A 40 5.73 18.48 4.02
CA PRO A 40 7.10 18.76 3.60
C PRO A 40 7.86 17.49 3.17
N ILE A 41 7.67 16.40 3.90
CA ILE A 41 8.29 15.10 3.59
C ILE A 41 7.69 14.53 2.30
N ASN A 42 6.36 14.53 2.18
CA ASN A 42 5.65 14.07 1.00
C ASN A 42 6.05 14.87 -0.25
N TYR A 43 6.22 16.19 -0.12
CA TYR A 43 6.69 17.03 -1.21
C TYR A 43 8.06 16.58 -1.72
N LEU A 44 9.03 16.34 -0.82
CA LEU A 44 10.35 15.85 -1.17
C LEU A 44 10.28 14.46 -1.83
N MET A 45 9.49 13.56 -1.26
CA MET A 45 9.29 12.23 -1.84
C MET A 45 8.76 12.29 -3.28
N TYR A 46 7.78 13.16 -3.55
CA TYR A 46 7.25 13.32 -4.90
C TYR A 46 8.24 13.97 -5.87
N MET A 47 9.06 14.90 -5.39
CA MET A 47 10.03 15.59 -6.23
C MET A 47 11.19 14.68 -6.65
N PHE A 48 11.61 13.77 -5.76
CA PHE A 48 12.75 12.88 -6.00
C PHE A 48 12.35 11.44 -6.35
N SER A 49 11.06 11.13 -6.43
CA SER A 49 10.59 9.80 -6.82
C SER A 49 10.95 9.49 -8.26
N LYS A 50 11.51 8.32 -8.48
CA LYS A 50 11.73 7.77 -9.83
C LYS A 50 10.44 7.20 -10.44
N VAL A 51 9.41 7.00 -9.62
CA VAL A 51 8.11 6.50 -10.06
C VAL A 51 7.25 7.67 -10.49
N PRO A 52 6.61 7.62 -11.66
CA PRO A 52 5.72 8.68 -12.13
C PRO A 52 4.59 8.94 -11.14
N ASN A 53 4.32 10.24 -10.94
CA ASN A 53 3.30 10.67 -10.02
C ASN A 53 1.93 10.75 -10.71
N GLN A 54 1.34 9.61 -10.97
CA GLN A 54 0.04 9.45 -11.64
C GLN A 54 -0.77 8.33 -10.99
N PRO A 55 -2.12 8.39 -11.04
CA PRO A 55 -2.98 7.40 -10.40
C PRO A 55 -2.78 5.96 -10.90
N TYR A 56 -2.50 5.82 -12.18
CA TYR A 56 -2.25 4.53 -12.84
C TYR A 56 -0.85 4.58 -13.45
N ILE A 57 0.02 3.73 -12.95
CA ILE A 57 1.41 3.63 -13.40
C ILE A 57 1.47 2.53 -14.45
N ASP A 58 2.15 2.80 -15.58
CA ASP A 58 2.35 1.79 -16.60
C ASP A 58 3.18 0.64 -16.04
N THR A 59 2.72 -0.59 -16.30
CA THR A 59 3.40 -1.82 -15.86
C THR A 59 4.82 -1.95 -16.41
N GLN A 60 5.14 -1.26 -17.50
CA GLN A 60 6.50 -1.18 -18.05
C GLN A 60 7.53 -0.62 -17.06
N HIS A 61 7.11 0.18 -16.09
CA HIS A 61 7.98 0.66 -15.01
C HIS A 61 8.37 -0.43 -14.01
N PHE A 62 7.68 -1.56 -14.03
CA PHE A 62 7.86 -2.68 -13.09
C PHE A 62 7.98 -3.99 -13.84
N GLN A 63 9.03 -4.10 -14.66
CA GLN A 63 9.29 -5.30 -15.47
C GLN A 63 9.32 -6.60 -14.65
N ASP A 64 9.82 -6.51 -13.40
CA ASP A 64 9.88 -7.64 -12.48
C ASP A 64 8.50 -8.22 -12.15
N LEU A 65 7.43 -7.39 -12.24
CA LEU A 65 6.07 -7.82 -11.92
C LEU A 65 5.38 -8.56 -13.07
N LYS A 66 5.96 -8.56 -14.26
CA LYS A 66 5.40 -9.25 -15.43
C LYS A 66 5.16 -10.74 -15.17
N VAL A 67 6.01 -11.36 -14.38
CA VAL A 67 5.86 -12.76 -13.98
C VAL A 67 4.55 -13.02 -13.19
N LEU A 68 3.99 -12.02 -12.51
CA LEU A 68 2.69 -12.12 -11.85
C LEU A 68 1.54 -12.14 -12.88
N ASP A 69 1.64 -11.31 -13.91
CA ASP A 69 0.67 -11.30 -15.02
C ASP A 69 0.69 -12.63 -15.79
N GLU A 70 1.86 -13.21 -15.99
CA GLU A 70 2.01 -14.50 -16.67
C GLU A 70 1.47 -15.68 -15.85
N ASN A 71 1.38 -15.53 -14.53
CA ASN A 71 0.93 -16.58 -13.60
C ASN A 71 -0.39 -16.24 -12.88
N TRP A 72 -1.14 -15.24 -13.37
CA TRP A 72 -2.33 -14.73 -12.67
C TRP A 72 -3.41 -15.80 -12.46
N GLU A 73 -3.57 -16.74 -13.39
CA GLU A 73 -4.57 -17.80 -13.28
C GLU A 73 -4.27 -18.75 -12.11
N MET A 74 -3.00 -19.13 -11.96
CA MET A 74 -2.54 -19.95 -10.86
C MET A 74 -2.75 -19.23 -9.50
N ILE A 75 -2.41 -17.92 -9.44
CA ILE A 75 -2.62 -17.09 -8.25
C ILE A 75 -4.10 -16.99 -7.92
N ARG A 76 -4.94 -16.74 -8.92
CA ARG A 76 -6.40 -16.67 -8.77
C ARG A 76 -6.97 -17.98 -8.23
N ASP A 77 -6.52 -19.12 -8.73
CA ASP A 77 -7.08 -20.43 -8.36
C ASP A 77 -6.69 -20.80 -6.92
N GLU A 78 -5.46 -20.50 -6.47
CA GLU A 78 -5.10 -20.63 -5.07
C GLU A 78 -5.91 -19.67 -4.17
N ALA A 79 -6.12 -18.42 -4.61
CA ALA A 79 -6.92 -17.45 -3.87
C ALA A 79 -8.40 -17.88 -3.74
N LYS A 80 -9.00 -18.45 -4.79
CA LYS A 80 -10.35 -19.02 -4.75
C LYS A 80 -10.44 -20.19 -3.78
N ALA A 81 -9.52 -21.14 -3.87
CA ALA A 81 -9.47 -22.28 -2.97
C ALA A 81 -9.31 -21.84 -1.49
N LEU A 82 -8.49 -20.83 -1.24
CA LEU A 82 -8.33 -20.22 0.07
C LEU A 82 -9.63 -19.59 0.58
N TYR A 83 -10.33 -18.86 -0.29
CA TYR A 83 -11.61 -18.22 0.04
C TYR A 83 -12.69 -19.24 0.38
N GLU A 84 -12.83 -20.29 -0.43
CA GLU A 84 -13.81 -21.37 -0.24
C GLU A 84 -13.57 -22.15 1.06
N LYS A 85 -12.31 -22.35 1.44
CA LYS A 85 -11.92 -22.96 2.73
C LYS A 85 -12.09 -22.02 3.94
N GLY A 86 -12.55 -20.79 3.73
CA GLY A 86 -12.70 -19.79 4.80
C GLY A 86 -11.38 -19.32 5.41
N GLY A 87 -10.27 -19.48 4.69
CA GLY A 87 -8.94 -19.08 5.14
C GLY A 87 -8.72 -17.57 5.19
N ILE A 88 -9.54 -16.80 4.47
CA ILE A 88 -9.49 -15.33 4.50
C ILE A 88 -10.41 -14.86 5.62
N LYS A 89 -9.82 -14.53 6.76
CA LYS A 89 -10.58 -14.12 7.96
C LYS A 89 -10.57 -12.61 8.12
N ALA A 90 -11.71 -12.04 8.52
CA ALA A 90 -11.71 -10.73 9.15
C ALA A 90 -10.99 -10.87 10.50
N SER A 91 -10.04 -10.00 10.79
CA SER A 91 -9.35 -10.00 12.07
C SER A 91 -10.32 -9.56 13.18
N SER A 92 -10.79 -10.50 13.98
CA SER A 92 -11.61 -10.20 15.15
C SER A 92 -10.79 -9.99 16.43
N SER A 93 -9.47 -10.18 16.39
CA SER A 93 -8.63 -10.20 17.58
C SER A 93 -7.27 -9.47 17.43
N TYR A 94 -7.01 -8.83 16.31
CA TYR A 94 -5.78 -8.05 16.10
C TYR A 94 -6.10 -6.55 16.08
N ASP A 95 -5.55 -5.81 17.03
CA ASP A 95 -5.44 -4.35 16.98
C ASP A 95 -4.40 -3.95 15.94
N ASP A 96 -4.81 -4.03 14.68
CA ASP A 96 -4.00 -3.51 13.60
C ASP A 96 -4.37 -2.04 13.37
N LEU A 97 -3.61 -1.16 13.98
CA LEU A 97 -3.81 0.29 13.93
C LEU A 97 -3.91 0.82 12.48
N GLY A 98 -3.22 0.20 11.53
CA GLY A 98 -3.22 0.62 10.14
C GLY A 98 -4.46 0.19 9.35
N PHE A 99 -5.14 -0.89 9.73
CA PHE A 99 -6.21 -1.51 8.94
C PHE A 99 -7.54 -1.65 9.68
N ASN A 100 -7.65 -1.20 10.90
CA ASN A 100 -8.86 -1.33 11.72
C ASN A 100 -10.10 -0.71 11.05
N SER A 101 -9.94 0.42 10.36
CA SER A 101 -11.02 1.06 9.60
C SER A 101 -11.50 0.22 8.41
N PHE A 102 -10.60 -0.50 7.75
CA PHE A 102 -10.94 -1.38 6.63
C PHE A 102 -11.73 -2.60 7.09
N PHE A 103 -11.37 -3.21 8.21
CA PHE A 103 -12.12 -4.33 8.76
C PHE A 103 -13.55 -3.96 9.14
N LYS A 104 -13.77 -2.75 9.67
CA LYS A 104 -15.11 -2.23 9.97
C LYS A 104 -15.99 -2.09 8.73
N THR A 105 -15.40 -1.96 7.55
CA THR A 105 -16.11 -1.90 6.27
C THR A 105 -16.19 -3.26 5.56
N GLY A 106 -15.85 -4.34 6.25
CA GLY A 106 -15.97 -5.71 5.73
C GLY A 106 -14.76 -6.23 4.94
N TRP A 107 -13.66 -5.51 4.91
CA TRP A 107 -12.45 -5.98 4.27
C TRP A 107 -11.87 -7.16 5.05
N LYS A 108 -11.34 -8.12 4.28
CA LYS A 108 -10.63 -9.29 4.79
C LYS A 108 -9.26 -9.33 4.14
N ARG A 109 -8.30 -9.93 4.83
CA ARG A 109 -6.95 -10.06 4.28
C ARG A 109 -6.34 -11.41 4.63
N PHE A 110 -5.36 -11.78 3.83
CA PHE A 110 -4.51 -12.93 4.05
C PHE A 110 -3.08 -12.54 3.71
N TYR A 111 -2.15 -12.71 4.64
CA TYR A 111 -0.75 -12.37 4.41
C TYR A 111 -0.02 -13.48 3.69
N LEU A 112 0.56 -13.15 2.54
CA LEU A 112 1.39 -14.04 1.73
C LEU A 112 2.88 -13.89 2.10
N LYS A 113 3.36 -12.66 2.16
CA LYS A 113 4.76 -12.34 2.41
C LYS A 113 4.84 -11.07 3.25
N TRP A 114 5.75 -11.09 4.24
CA TRP A 114 6.06 -9.91 5.03
C TRP A 114 7.57 -9.75 5.12
N TYR A 115 8.08 -8.65 4.56
CA TYR A 115 9.51 -8.43 4.29
C TYR A 115 10.10 -9.59 3.46
N ASP A 116 11.12 -10.27 3.93
CA ASP A 116 11.86 -11.27 3.17
C ASP A 116 11.36 -12.71 3.40
N SER A 117 10.37 -12.91 4.27
CA SER A 117 9.84 -14.23 4.60
C SER A 117 8.38 -14.40 4.20
N ALA A 118 8.04 -15.60 3.72
CA ALA A 118 6.65 -15.98 3.54
C ALA A 118 6.01 -16.21 4.91
N HIS A 119 4.73 -15.82 5.04
CA HIS A 119 3.98 -16.16 6.23
C HIS A 119 3.79 -17.68 6.31
N PRO A 120 3.95 -18.33 7.50
CA PRO A 120 3.86 -19.79 7.59
C PRO A 120 2.57 -20.37 7.01
N SER A 121 1.41 -19.77 7.33
CA SER A 121 0.13 -20.20 6.76
C SER A 121 0.02 -20.00 5.25
N ALA A 122 0.72 -19.03 4.69
CA ALA A 122 0.73 -18.81 3.24
C ALA A 122 1.53 -19.89 2.50
N ALA A 123 2.63 -20.36 3.09
CA ALA A 123 3.42 -21.45 2.51
C ALA A 123 2.62 -22.76 2.45
N GLU A 124 1.71 -22.97 3.39
CA GLU A 124 0.83 -24.14 3.44
C GLU A 124 -0.39 -24.01 2.52
N LEU A 125 -1.08 -22.86 2.56
CA LEU A 125 -2.37 -22.66 1.91
C LEU A 125 -2.26 -22.13 0.45
N CYS A 126 -1.18 -21.43 0.13
CA CYS A 126 -0.90 -20.87 -1.19
C CYS A 126 0.57 -21.14 -1.61
N PRO A 127 0.98 -22.41 -1.70
CA PRO A 127 2.38 -22.78 -1.89
C PRO A 127 2.95 -22.28 -3.21
N LYS A 128 2.18 -22.31 -4.30
CA LYS A 128 2.62 -21.87 -5.62
C LYS A 128 2.80 -20.36 -5.69
N THR A 129 1.81 -19.59 -5.19
CA THR A 129 1.90 -18.13 -5.11
C THR A 129 3.07 -17.71 -4.22
N THR A 130 3.25 -18.39 -3.08
CA THR A 130 4.37 -18.13 -2.17
C THR A 130 5.73 -18.43 -2.81
N ALA A 131 5.83 -19.53 -3.57
CA ALA A 131 7.05 -19.86 -4.32
C ALA A 131 7.35 -18.81 -5.39
N LEU A 132 6.33 -18.34 -6.11
CA LEU A 132 6.47 -17.28 -7.11
C LEU A 132 6.96 -15.97 -6.46
N LEU A 133 6.38 -15.57 -5.33
CA LEU A 133 6.79 -14.36 -4.60
C LEU A 133 8.22 -14.41 -4.07
N LYS A 134 8.78 -15.59 -3.85
CA LYS A 134 10.20 -15.76 -3.48
C LYS A 134 11.15 -15.39 -4.62
N THR A 135 10.73 -15.54 -5.87
CA THR A 135 11.52 -15.15 -7.04
C THR A 135 11.56 -13.64 -7.25
N LEU A 136 10.75 -12.87 -6.50
CA LEU A 136 10.59 -11.43 -6.61
C LEU A 136 11.12 -10.72 -5.36
N PRO A 137 12.42 -10.47 -5.25
CA PRO A 137 13.02 -9.82 -4.08
C PRO A 137 12.63 -8.36 -3.92
N THR A 138 12.13 -7.73 -4.98
CA THR A 138 11.61 -6.36 -4.97
C THR A 138 10.30 -6.23 -4.21
N ILE A 139 9.49 -7.29 -4.18
CA ILE A 139 8.25 -7.32 -3.39
C ILE A 139 8.59 -7.61 -1.94
N LYS A 140 8.42 -6.63 -1.07
CA LYS A 140 8.70 -6.75 0.37
C LYS A 140 7.48 -7.18 1.18
N ALA A 141 6.28 -6.87 0.73
CA ALA A 141 5.03 -7.27 1.36
C ALA A 141 3.99 -7.65 0.31
N ALA A 142 3.22 -8.70 0.56
CA ALA A 142 2.09 -9.15 -0.25
C ALA A 142 0.98 -9.69 0.65
N MET A 143 -0.27 -9.32 0.33
CA MET A 143 -1.45 -9.77 1.02
C MET A 143 -2.64 -9.90 0.04
#